data_057f7f35bd4b5006ce3699bff47a842f
#
_entry.id   057f7f35bd4b5006ce3699bff47a842f
#
_cell.length_a   1.000
_cell.length_b   1.000
_cell.length_c   1.000
_cell.angle_alpha   90.00
_cell.angle_beta   90.00
_cell.angle_gamma   90.00
#
_symmetry.space_group_name_H-M   'P 1'
#
loop_
_entity.id
_entity.type
_entity.pdbx_description
1 polymer ?
#
loop_
_entity_poly.entity_id
_entity_poly.type
_entity_poly.pdbx_seq_one_letter_code
_entity_poly.pdbx_strand_id
1 'polypeptide(L)'
;MKHLLFLIFAVQACLPGFAACDGRVRIVPRPAEVEELPGSFRLTPRTPVVITDEQLRTPAEIFARAVGKLTGTEPAVTAAPEKHAVTLQLQPGYEAEEYLLEVGRQRITVTASTPQAVLHGLRSLQQLVAGGEIPACVVRDKPTFAYRGAMLDVCRHFFPVEDVKTYIDILSLHKINKFHWHLTDDQGWRFASTRYPKLQQKASDGLFYTQAQMKEVVRYAADRGIRVVPEIDMPGHASAIAVAYPELMSAPGPYGMERHW
;
A
#
# COMPACT_ATOMS: atom_id res chain seq x y z
N MET A 1 -65.60 1.04 32.29
CA MET A 1 -64.88 0.41 31.20
C MET A 1 -64.46 1.51 30.22
N LYS A 2 -63.20 1.96 30.31
CA LYS A 2 -62.66 2.99 29.43
C LYS A 2 -61.39 2.41 28.79
N HIS A 3 -61.45 2.14 27.48
CA HIS A 3 -60.34 1.65 26.69
C HIS A 3 -59.39 2.85 26.40
N LEU A 4 -58.18 2.75 26.91
CA LEU A 4 -57.08 3.71 26.63
C LEU A 4 -56.29 3.17 25.44
N LEU A 5 -56.47 3.80 24.27
CA LEU A 5 -55.72 3.50 23.07
C LEU A 5 -54.35 4.17 23.19
N PHE A 6 -53.26 3.39 23.31
CA PHE A 6 -51.91 3.88 23.20
C PHE A 6 -51.52 3.97 21.72
N LEU A 7 -51.44 5.17 21.21
CA LEU A 7 -50.79 5.45 19.91
C LEU A 7 -49.28 5.41 20.11
N ILE A 8 -48.62 4.35 19.62
CA ILE A 8 -47.17 4.29 19.52
C ILE A 8 -46.77 5.04 18.25
N PHE A 9 -46.25 6.27 18.40
CA PHE A 9 -45.54 6.96 17.32
C PHE A 9 -44.14 6.31 17.17
N ALA A 10 -43.97 5.50 16.14
CA ALA A 10 -42.67 5.05 15.69
C ALA A 10 -41.97 6.23 15.04
N VAL A 11 -41.07 6.88 15.79
CA VAL A 11 -40.08 7.82 15.23
C VAL A 11 -39.08 6.98 14.46
N GLN A 12 -39.26 6.90 13.16
CA GLN A 12 -38.31 6.34 12.24
C GLN A 12 -37.17 7.34 12.11
N ALA A 13 -36.14 7.20 12.94
CA ALA A 13 -34.91 7.96 12.80
C ALA A 13 -34.28 7.56 11.46
N CYS A 14 -34.36 8.43 10.47
CA CYS A 14 -33.51 8.38 9.29
C CYS A 14 -32.06 8.60 9.74
N LEU A 15 -31.40 7.55 10.08
CA LEU A 15 -29.95 7.53 10.05
C LEU A 15 -29.57 7.76 8.60
N PRO A 16 -28.62 8.69 8.28
CA PRO A 16 -28.12 8.81 6.91
C PRO A 16 -27.54 7.43 6.57
N GLY A 17 -28.27 6.72 5.69
CA GLY A 17 -27.89 5.41 5.25
C GLY A 17 -26.49 5.49 4.67
N PHE A 18 -25.59 4.68 5.15
CA PHE A 18 -24.48 4.23 4.32
C PHE A 18 -25.15 3.67 3.07
N ALA A 19 -25.13 4.46 2.00
CA ALA A 19 -25.59 3.99 0.70
C ALA A 19 -24.75 2.75 0.40
N ALA A 20 -25.38 1.58 0.40
CA ALA A 20 -24.76 0.37 -0.08
C ALA A 20 -24.23 0.71 -1.48
N CYS A 21 -22.91 0.55 -1.71
CA CYS A 21 -22.35 0.65 -3.03
C CYS A 21 -22.88 -0.54 -3.83
N ASP A 22 -24.05 -0.38 -4.45
CA ASP A 22 -24.68 -1.38 -5.31
C ASP A 22 -24.06 -1.34 -6.73
N GLY A 23 -23.04 -0.53 -6.93
CA GLY A 23 -22.32 -0.37 -8.17
C GLY A 23 -21.36 -1.51 -8.48
N ARG A 24 -21.08 -1.72 -9.77
CA ARG A 24 -20.08 -2.69 -10.28
C ARG A 24 -18.63 -2.26 -9.99
N VAL A 25 -18.42 -0.94 -9.79
CA VAL A 25 -17.10 -0.35 -9.53
C VAL A 25 -16.87 -0.29 -8.02
N ARG A 26 -16.03 -1.20 -7.51
CA ARG A 26 -15.67 -1.29 -6.08
C ARG A 26 -14.18 -1.07 -5.90
N ILE A 27 -13.80 0.09 -5.37
CA ILE A 27 -12.42 0.51 -5.13
C ILE A 27 -12.29 0.99 -3.68
N VAL A 28 -11.24 0.56 -3.00
CA VAL A 28 -10.92 0.96 -1.62
C VAL A 28 -9.49 1.54 -1.57
N PRO A 29 -9.30 2.77 -1.07
CA PRO A 29 -10.31 3.75 -0.63
C PRO A 29 -11.26 4.15 -1.75
N ARG A 30 -12.47 4.60 -1.38
CA ARG A 30 -13.46 5.07 -2.35
C ARG A 30 -12.89 6.29 -3.10
N PRO A 31 -12.85 6.26 -4.44
CA PRO A 31 -12.40 7.41 -5.23
C PRO A 31 -13.29 8.64 -5.05
N ALA A 32 -12.72 9.82 -5.31
CA ALA A 32 -13.44 11.09 -5.22
C ALA A 32 -14.63 11.14 -6.20
N GLU A 33 -14.41 10.69 -7.44
CA GLU A 33 -15.45 10.67 -8.49
C GLU A 33 -15.41 9.34 -9.23
N VAL A 34 -16.59 8.75 -9.43
CA VAL A 34 -16.79 7.51 -10.20
C VAL A 34 -18.03 7.66 -11.06
N GLU A 35 -17.86 7.50 -12.38
CA GLU A 35 -18.96 7.39 -13.34
C GLU A 35 -18.97 5.99 -13.93
N GLU A 36 -20.04 5.22 -13.71
CA GLU A 36 -20.20 3.91 -14.31
C GLU A 36 -20.76 4.01 -15.73
N LEU A 37 -20.15 3.30 -16.66
CA LEU A 37 -20.53 3.29 -18.05
C LEU A 37 -21.08 1.91 -18.47
N PRO A 38 -21.91 1.83 -19.52
CA PRO A 38 -22.41 0.55 -20.00
C PRO A 38 -21.31 -0.28 -20.69
N GLY A 39 -21.24 -1.57 -20.29
CA GLY A 39 -20.32 -2.54 -20.85
C GLY A 39 -19.13 -2.83 -19.93
N SER A 40 -18.15 -3.53 -20.48
CA SER A 40 -16.92 -3.94 -19.78
C SER A 40 -15.75 -4.03 -20.75
N PHE A 41 -14.53 -3.95 -20.21
CA PHE A 41 -13.29 -4.29 -20.89
C PHE A 41 -12.94 -5.74 -20.59
N ARG A 42 -12.67 -6.54 -21.61
CA ARG A 42 -12.23 -7.92 -21.43
C ARG A 42 -10.71 -7.99 -21.45
N LEU A 43 -10.13 -8.25 -20.28
CA LEU A 43 -8.71 -8.53 -20.18
C LEU A 43 -8.42 -9.94 -20.75
N THR A 44 -7.45 -10.04 -21.63
CA THR A 44 -7.03 -11.30 -22.25
C THR A 44 -5.53 -11.52 -22.04
N PRO A 45 -5.01 -12.75 -22.20
CA PRO A 45 -3.56 -13.01 -22.13
C PRO A 45 -2.71 -12.21 -23.14
N ARG A 46 -3.35 -11.64 -24.18
CA ARG A 46 -2.70 -10.83 -25.21
C ARG A 46 -2.86 -9.33 -24.99
N THR A 47 -3.58 -8.90 -23.96
CA THR A 47 -3.77 -7.48 -23.65
C THR A 47 -2.49 -6.92 -23.05
N PRO A 48 -1.72 -6.06 -23.74
CA PRO A 48 -0.49 -5.52 -23.21
C PRO A 48 -0.76 -4.29 -22.32
N VAL A 49 0.25 -3.95 -21.52
CA VAL A 49 0.38 -2.64 -20.88
C VAL A 49 1.29 -1.78 -21.75
N VAL A 50 0.74 -0.73 -22.33
CA VAL A 50 1.46 0.19 -23.22
C VAL A 50 1.91 1.40 -22.43
N ILE A 51 3.21 1.70 -22.47
CA ILE A 51 3.79 2.90 -21.86
C ILE A 51 4.13 3.92 -22.94
N THR A 52 3.80 5.19 -22.71
CA THR A 52 4.16 6.30 -23.62
C THR A 52 5.45 7.01 -23.20
N ASP A 53 5.96 6.71 -22.02
CA ASP A 53 7.17 7.26 -21.43
C ASP A 53 7.89 6.16 -20.64
N GLU A 54 9.22 6.12 -20.71
CA GLU A 54 10.02 5.10 -20.02
C GLU A 54 9.95 5.20 -18.49
N GLN A 55 9.64 6.39 -17.94
CA GLN A 55 9.40 6.57 -16.51
C GLN A 55 8.21 5.73 -15.98
N LEU A 56 7.32 5.28 -16.88
CA LEU A 56 6.16 4.45 -16.56
C LEU A 56 6.44 2.95 -16.53
N ARG A 57 7.67 2.53 -16.85
CA ARG A 57 8.05 1.10 -16.89
C ARG A 57 7.87 0.42 -15.54
N THR A 58 8.40 0.99 -14.47
CA THR A 58 8.28 0.42 -13.11
C THR A 58 6.82 0.28 -12.66
N PRO A 59 5.96 1.32 -12.72
CA PRO A 59 4.52 1.16 -12.46
C PRO A 59 3.84 0.08 -13.32
N ALA A 60 4.17 0.03 -14.62
CA ALA A 60 3.60 -0.95 -15.55
C ALA A 60 3.97 -2.38 -15.18
N GLU A 61 5.23 -2.66 -14.86
CA GLU A 61 5.71 -3.97 -14.46
C GLU A 61 5.14 -4.41 -13.11
N ILE A 62 4.99 -3.49 -12.16
CA ILE A 62 4.34 -3.77 -10.87
C ILE A 62 2.89 -4.21 -11.10
N PHE A 63 2.17 -3.49 -11.96
CA PHE A 63 0.80 -3.84 -12.33
C PHE A 63 0.73 -5.17 -13.10
N ALA A 64 1.59 -5.38 -14.09
CA ALA A 64 1.62 -6.61 -14.89
C ALA A 64 1.83 -7.84 -14.00
N ARG A 65 2.80 -7.80 -13.09
CA ARG A 65 3.03 -8.88 -12.10
C ARG A 65 1.82 -9.11 -11.19
N ALA A 66 1.17 -8.04 -10.74
CA ALA A 66 -0.02 -8.16 -9.90
C ALA A 66 -1.19 -8.81 -10.66
N VAL A 67 -1.43 -8.40 -11.91
CA VAL A 67 -2.43 -9.02 -12.79
C VAL A 67 -2.08 -10.47 -13.07
N GLY A 68 -0.81 -10.77 -13.32
CA GLY A 68 -0.33 -12.14 -13.53
C GLY A 68 -0.67 -13.07 -12.36
N LYS A 69 -0.50 -12.59 -11.13
CA LYS A 69 -0.89 -13.33 -9.92
C LYS A 69 -2.40 -13.58 -9.81
N LEU A 70 -3.22 -12.61 -10.27
CA LEU A 70 -4.68 -12.69 -10.20
C LEU A 70 -5.30 -13.55 -11.31
N THR A 71 -4.71 -13.52 -12.51
CA THR A 71 -5.31 -14.10 -13.72
C THR A 71 -4.54 -15.32 -14.27
N GLY A 72 -3.37 -15.62 -13.72
CA GLY A 72 -2.47 -16.66 -14.20
C GLY A 72 -1.65 -16.26 -15.44
N THR A 73 -1.80 -15.05 -15.97
CA THR A 73 -1.04 -14.56 -17.13
C THR A 73 -0.58 -13.13 -16.92
N GLU A 74 0.74 -12.93 -16.94
CA GLU A 74 1.34 -11.60 -16.80
C GLU A 74 1.28 -10.87 -18.15
N PRO A 75 0.65 -9.67 -18.20
CA PRO A 75 0.63 -8.84 -19.41
C PRO A 75 2.04 -8.40 -19.83
N ALA A 76 2.31 -8.38 -21.13
CA ALA A 76 3.55 -7.81 -21.66
C ALA A 76 3.54 -6.28 -21.49
N VAL A 77 4.69 -5.70 -21.10
CA VAL A 77 4.90 -4.25 -21.08
C VAL A 77 5.62 -3.84 -22.35
N THR A 78 5.05 -2.91 -23.12
CA THR A 78 5.57 -2.47 -24.42
C THR A 78 5.41 -0.97 -24.62
N ALA A 79 6.25 -0.39 -25.49
CA ALA A 79 6.08 0.99 -25.99
C ALA A 79 5.35 1.02 -27.34
N ALA A 80 5.11 -0.12 -27.98
CA ALA A 80 4.40 -0.20 -29.25
C ALA A 80 2.90 0.09 -29.02
N PRO A 81 2.29 1.00 -29.81
CA PRO A 81 0.85 1.30 -29.68
C PRO A 81 0.00 0.08 -30.02
N GLU A 82 -1.00 -0.20 -29.21
CA GLU A 82 -1.96 -1.28 -29.41
C GLU A 82 -3.40 -0.78 -29.22
N LYS A 83 -4.33 -1.33 -30.03
CA LYS A 83 -5.73 -0.90 -29.98
C LYS A 83 -6.44 -1.45 -28.74
N HIS A 84 -6.17 -2.70 -28.37
CA HIS A 84 -6.77 -3.36 -27.21
C HIS A 84 -5.71 -3.52 -26.11
N ALA A 85 -5.58 -2.50 -25.27
CA ALA A 85 -4.49 -2.37 -24.32
C ALA A 85 -4.89 -1.60 -23.06
N VAL A 86 -4.05 -1.72 -22.04
CA VAL A 86 -3.99 -0.78 -20.90
C VAL A 86 -2.90 0.23 -21.24
N THR A 87 -3.25 1.47 -21.53
CA THR A 87 -2.32 2.53 -21.94
C THR A 87 -2.04 3.45 -20.77
N LEU A 88 -0.75 3.67 -20.49
CA LEU A 88 -0.28 4.57 -19.44
C LEU A 88 0.34 5.80 -20.07
N GLN A 89 -0.03 6.99 -19.59
CA GLN A 89 0.47 8.24 -20.15
C GLN A 89 0.70 9.32 -19.09
N LEU A 90 1.78 10.09 -19.27
CA LEU A 90 2.02 11.29 -18.51
C LEU A 90 1.46 12.50 -19.26
N GLN A 91 0.68 13.30 -18.55
CA GLN A 91 0.11 14.54 -19.06
C GLN A 91 0.16 15.61 -17.97
N PRO A 92 0.71 16.81 -18.25
CA PRO A 92 0.63 17.93 -17.31
C PRO A 92 -0.80 18.36 -17.00
N GLY A 93 -1.01 18.97 -15.84
CA GLY A 93 -2.31 19.53 -15.44
C GLY A 93 -3.04 18.80 -14.33
N TYR A 94 -2.51 17.65 -13.89
CA TYR A 94 -3.00 16.94 -12.71
C TYR A 94 -2.16 17.31 -11.47
N GLU A 95 -2.74 17.23 -10.27
CA GLU A 95 -1.97 17.32 -9.03
C GLU A 95 -1.00 16.12 -8.88
N ALA A 96 -0.05 16.21 -7.97
CA ALA A 96 1.07 15.25 -7.88
C ALA A 96 0.64 13.78 -7.69
N GLU A 97 -0.50 13.53 -7.03
CA GLU A 97 -1.04 12.17 -6.81
C GLU A 97 -2.44 12.00 -7.44
N GLU A 98 -2.90 12.96 -8.26
CA GLU A 98 -4.17 12.89 -8.99
C GLU A 98 -4.03 12.03 -10.25
N TYR A 99 -5.03 11.21 -10.53
CA TYR A 99 -5.10 10.41 -11.74
C TYR A 99 -6.52 10.39 -12.34
N LEU A 100 -6.57 10.14 -13.64
CA LEU A 100 -7.76 9.77 -14.40
C LEU A 100 -7.61 8.34 -14.90
N LEU A 101 -8.55 7.47 -14.55
CA LEU A 101 -8.67 6.12 -15.08
C LEU A 101 -9.94 6.03 -15.93
N GLU A 102 -9.77 5.73 -17.20
CA GLU A 102 -10.87 5.54 -18.16
C GLU A 102 -10.88 4.08 -18.61
N VAL A 103 -11.94 3.37 -18.30
CA VAL A 103 -12.17 1.98 -18.73
C VAL A 103 -13.26 1.99 -19.80
N GLY A 104 -12.84 1.91 -21.06
CA GLY A 104 -13.72 1.73 -22.22
C GLY A 104 -13.80 0.24 -22.62
N ARG A 105 -14.62 -0.07 -23.63
CA ARG A 105 -14.79 -1.46 -24.10
C ARG A 105 -13.57 -2.02 -24.84
N GLN A 106 -12.75 -1.17 -25.45
CA GLN A 106 -11.60 -1.56 -26.27
C GLN A 106 -10.26 -1.12 -25.72
N ARG A 107 -10.24 -0.15 -24.80
CA ARG A 107 -9.03 0.43 -24.24
C ARG A 107 -9.27 0.85 -22.81
N ILE A 108 -8.23 0.70 -22.01
CA ILE A 108 -8.12 1.33 -20.70
C ILE A 108 -7.01 2.38 -20.80
N THR A 109 -7.25 3.56 -20.23
CA THR A 109 -6.23 4.61 -20.17
C THR A 109 -6.06 5.06 -18.73
N VAL A 110 -4.81 5.18 -18.29
CA VAL A 110 -4.45 5.81 -17.01
C VAL A 110 -3.60 7.03 -17.30
N THR A 111 -4.11 8.20 -16.95
CA THR A 111 -3.50 9.50 -17.20
C THR A 111 -3.20 10.20 -15.87
N ALA A 112 -1.99 10.75 -15.72
CA ALA A 112 -1.59 11.54 -14.56
C ALA A 112 -0.36 12.40 -14.88
N SER A 113 0.01 13.31 -13.97
CA SER A 113 1.23 14.12 -14.13
C SER A 113 2.51 13.44 -13.64
N THR A 114 2.40 12.37 -12.85
CA THR A 114 3.55 11.70 -12.25
C THR A 114 3.45 10.17 -12.35
N PRO A 115 4.58 9.44 -12.40
CA PRO A 115 4.57 7.97 -12.36
C PRO A 115 3.91 7.41 -11.10
N GLN A 116 4.02 8.09 -9.96
CA GLN A 116 3.35 7.68 -8.72
C GLN A 116 1.82 7.75 -8.85
N ALA A 117 1.28 8.81 -9.43
CA ALA A 117 -0.15 8.96 -9.64
C ALA A 117 -0.67 7.94 -10.68
N VAL A 118 0.10 7.61 -11.71
CA VAL A 118 -0.21 6.49 -12.62
C VAL A 118 -0.29 5.18 -11.86
N LEU A 119 0.65 4.92 -10.93
CA LEU A 119 0.60 3.74 -10.07
C LEU A 119 -0.68 3.71 -9.21
N HIS A 120 -1.14 4.85 -8.67
CA HIS A 120 -2.41 4.93 -7.94
C HIS A 120 -3.61 4.55 -8.82
N GLY A 121 -3.65 5.02 -10.06
CA GLY A 121 -4.65 4.62 -11.04
C GLY A 121 -4.60 3.12 -11.36
N LEU A 122 -3.40 2.57 -11.52
CA LEU A 122 -3.18 1.13 -11.71
C LEU A 122 -3.60 0.30 -10.50
N ARG A 123 -3.44 0.81 -9.27
CA ARG A 123 -3.94 0.15 -8.05
C ARG A 123 -5.46 0.13 -7.99
N SER A 124 -6.12 1.18 -8.46
CA SER A 124 -7.57 1.19 -8.62
C SER A 124 -8.01 0.20 -9.70
N LEU A 125 -7.34 0.18 -10.84
CA LEU A 125 -7.62 -0.79 -11.91
C LEU A 125 -7.42 -2.24 -11.44
N GLN A 126 -6.35 -2.51 -10.68
CA GLN A 126 -6.07 -3.84 -10.12
C GLN A 126 -7.24 -4.37 -9.28
N GLN A 127 -7.90 -3.50 -8.50
CA GLN A 127 -9.06 -3.89 -7.69
C GLN A 127 -10.31 -4.19 -8.52
N LEU A 128 -10.38 -3.68 -9.76
CA LEU A 128 -11.47 -3.94 -10.69
C LEU A 128 -11.26 -5.22 -11.51
N VAL A 129 -10.03 -5.78 -11.53
CA VAL A 129 -9.74 -7.03 -12.23
C VAL A 129 -10.36 -8.19 -11.45
N ALA A 130 -11.57 -8.57 -11.80
CA ALA A 130 -12.28 -9.70 -11.24
C ALA A 130 -12.86 -10.55 -12.37
N GLY A 131 -12.44 -11.83 -12.46
CA GLY A 131 -12.97 -12.76 -13.47
C GLY A 131 -12.65 -12.42 -14.91
N GLY A 132 -11.68 -11.52 -15.18
CA GLY A 132 -11.24 -11.14 -16.51
C GLY A 132 -12.08 -10.06 -17.20
N GLU A 133 -13.18 -9.63 -16.59
CA GLU A 133 -14.02 -8.51 -17.06
C GLU A 133 -13.94 -7.33 -16.11
N ILE A 134 -13.58 -6.16 -16.64
CA ILE A 134 -13.44 -4.92 -15.90
C ILE A 134 -14.61 -4.00 -16.28
N PRO A 135 -15.47 -3.57 -15.34
CA PRO A 135 -16.62 -2.71 -15.67
C PRO A 135 -16.15 -1.40 -16.32
N ALA A 136 -16.84 -0.98 -17.39
CA ALA A 136 -16.57 0.29 -18.03
C ALA A 136 -16.92 1.43 -17.07
N CYS A 137 -15.96 2.35 -16.87
CA CYS A 137 -16.13 3.48 -15.95
C CYS A 137 -15.10 4.58 -16.21
N VAL A 138 -15.37 5.74 -15.64
CA VAL A 138 -14.41 6.83 -15.49
C VAL A 138 -14.20 7.06 -13.99
N VAL A 139 -12.96 7.04 -13.56
CA VAL A 139 -12.57 7.30 -12.17
C VAL A 139 -11.59 8.48 -12.16
N ARG A 140 -11.96 9.55 -11.46
CA ARG A 140 -11.07 10.66 -11.15
C ARG A 140 -10.84 10.66 -9.64
N ASP A 141 -9.59 10.61 -9.24
CA ASP A 141 -9.26 10.49 -7.82
C ASP A 141 -7.95 11.18 -7.48
N LYS A 142 -7.92 11.73 -6.28
CA LYS A 142 -6.75 12.27 -5.61
C LYS A 142 -6.87 12.05 -4.11
N PRO A 143 -5.76 11.84 -3.39
CA PRO A 143 -5.82 11.67 -1.94
C PRO A 143 -6.32 12.93 -1.22
N THR A 144 -7.21 12.75 -0.26
CA THR A 144 -7.65 13.84 0.65
C THR A 144 -6.52 14.28 1.59
N PHE A 145 -5.67 13.35 2.02
CA PHE A 145 -4.56 13.61 2.94
C PHE A 145 -3.22 13.36 2.26
N ALA A 146 -2.31 14.33 2.37
CA ALA A 146 -0.95 14.22 1.84
C ALA A 146 -0.11 13.16 2.60
N TYR A 147 -0.35 12.96 3.90
CA TYR A 147 0.29 11.94 4.71
C TYR A 147 -0.69 10.78 4.97
N ARG A 148 -0.36 9.60 4.49
CA ARG A 148 -1.13 8.36 4.67
C ARG A 148 -0.17 7.27 5.11
N GLY A 149 -0.08 7.07 6.42
CA GLY A 149 0.90 6.18 7.03
C GLY A 149 0.28 4.95 7.68
N ALA A 150 1.07 3.88 7.71
CA ALA A 150 0.79 2.70 8.52
C ALA A 150 2.10 2.16 9.09
N MET A 151 2.04 1.58 10.28
CA MET A 151 3.19 1.10 11.02
C MET A 151 3.21 -0.42 11.07
N LEU A 152 4.42 -1.00 11.01
CA LEU A 152 4.67 -2.40 11.34
C LEU A 152 5.73 -2.48 12.44
N ASP A 153 5.36 -3.07 13.56
CA ASP A 153 6.25 -3.39 14.66
C ASP A 153 6.93 -4.75 14.39
N VAL A 154 8.23 -4.70 14.13
CA VAL A 154 9.04 -5.90 13.88
C VAL A 154 9.88 -6.28 15.10
N CYS A 155 9.75 -5.53 16.21
CA CYS A 155 10.51 -5.75 17.43
C CYS A 155 9.84 -6.75 18.34
N ARG A 156 8.55 -6.53 18.64
CA ARG A 156 7.76 -7.45 19.47
C ARG A 156 7.54 -8.77 18.74
N HIS A 157 7.40 -8.72 17.42
CA HIS A 157 7.38 -9.90 16.57
C HIS A 157 8.19 -9.65 15.30
N PHE A 158 9.20 -10.48 15.03
CA PHE A 158 10.05 -10.32 13.84
C PHE A 158 9.35 -10.87 12.60
N PHE A 159 9.36 -10.07 11.52
CA PHE A 159 8.85 -10.44 10.22
C PHE A 159 10.00 -10.54 9.21
N PRO A 160 10.16 -11.65 8.47
CA PRO A 160 11.11 -11.75 7.38
C PRO A 160 10.90 -10.68 6.29
N VAL A 161 11.94 -10.42 5.49
CA VAL A 161 11.89 -9.40 4.41
C VAL A 161 10.71 -9.60 3.46
N GLU A 162 10.36 -10.84 3.13
CA GLU A 162 9.26 -11.14 2.21
C GLU A 162 7.89 -10.79 2.81
N ASP A 163 7.71 -10.93 4.11
CA ASP A 163 6.48 -10.50 4.80
C ASP A 163 6.39 -8.98 4.83
N VAL A 164 7.51 -8.28 5.09
CA VAL A 164 7.58 -6.81 5.01
C VAL A 164 7.25 -6.32 3.59
N LYS A 165 7.76 -6.98 2.54
CA LYS A 165 7.40 -6.67 1.15
C LYS A 165 5.92 -6.90 0.86
N THR A 166 5.35 -7.99 1.39
CA THR A 166 3.92 -8.28 1.27
C THR A 166 3.10 -7.17 1.94
N TYR A 167 3.50 -6.73 3.12
CA TYR A 167 2.86 -5.60 3.80
C TYR A 167 2.94 -4.31 2.96
N ILE A 168 4.10 -4.00 2.38
CA ILE A 168 4.29 -2.86 1.47
C ILE A 168 3.38 -2.96 0.23
N ASP A 169 3.19 -4.17 -0.34
CA ASP A 169 2.28 -4.38 -1.46
C ASP A 169 0.82 -4.05 -1.08
N ILE A 170 0.39 -4.46 0.12
CA ILE A 170 -0.93 -4.14 0.66
C ILE A 170 -1.07 -2.62 0.87
N LEU A 171 -0.09 -1.98 1.47
CA LEU A 171 -0.08 -0.52 1.65
C LEU A 171 -0.21 0.21 0.31
N SER A 172 0.57 -0.22 -0.71
CA SER A 172 0.51 0.35 -2.05
C SER A 172 -0.86 0.16 -2.70
N LEU A 173 -1.50 -1.00 -2.53
CA LEU A 173 -2.83 -1.28 -3.08
C LEU A 173 -3.87 -0.28 -2.54
N HIS A 174 -3.72 0.16 -1.29
CA HIS A 174 -4.57 1.14 -0.64
C HIS A 174 -4.04 2.59 -0.71
N LYS A 175 -3.04 2.85 -1.56
CA LYS A 175 -2.47 4.19 -1.81
C LYS A 175 -1.86 4.84 -0.56
N ILE A 176 -1.42 4.04 0.41
CA ILE A 176 -0.63 4.50 1.54
C ILE A 176 0.75 4.94 1.03
N ASN A 177 1.29 6.06 1.52
CA ASN A 177 2.55 6.62 1.02
C ASN A 177 3.65 6.75 2.08
N LYS A 178 3.39 6.29 3.32
CA LYS A 178 4.37 6.21 4.39
C LYS A 178 4.31 4.85 5.06
N PHE A 179 5.46 4.19 5.14
CA PHE A 179 5.64 2.97 5.91
C PHE A 179 6.50 3.28 7.13
N HIS A 180 5.87 3.32 8.29
CA HIS A 180 6.53 3.49 9.57
C HIS A 180 7.05 2.12 10.03
N TRP A 181 8.37 1.96 10.02
CA TRP A 181 9.05 0.70 10.33
C TRP A 181 9.67 0.78 11.71
N HIS A 182 9.02 0.17 12.69
CA HIS A 182 9.45 0.15 14.09
C HIS A 182 10.50 -0.93 14.28
N LEU A 183 11.77 -0.51 14.37
CA LEU A 183 12.95 -1.38 14.24
C LEU A 183 13.63 -1.70 15.57
N THR A 184 13.33 -0.97 16.65
CA THR A 184 13.98 -1.17 17.96
C THR A 184 13.00 -0.97 19.09
N ASP A 185 13.09 -1.87 20.10
CA ASP A 185 12.29 -1.79 21.31
C ASP A 185 12.96 -2.63 22.42
N ASP A 186 12.32 -2.76 23.58
CA ASP A 186 12.78 -3.57 24.72
C ASP A 186 12.99 -5.04 24.37
N GLN A 187 12.20 -5.58 23.40
CA GLN A 187 12.23 -6.98 22.99
C GLN A 187 13.25 -7.29 21.89
N GLY A 188 13.84 -6.26 21.27
CA GLY A 188 14.82 -6.53 20.24
C GLY A 188 15.35 -5.32 19.48
N TRP A 189 16.56 -5.50 18.99
CA TRP A 189 17.20 -4.62 18.01
C TRP A 189 17.19 -5.30 16.64
N ARG A 190 16.43 -4.81 15.67
CA ARG A 190 16.11 -5.55 14.45
C ARG A 190 16.88 -5.12 13.21
N PHE A 191 17.97 -4.34 13.33
CA PHE A 191 18.81 -4.02 12.17
C PHE A 191 20.32 -4.06 12.49
N ALA A 192 21.13 -4.38 11.47
CA ALA A 192 22.57 -4.43 11.59
C ALA A 192 23.19 -3.04 11.65
N SER A 193 23.89 -2.74 12.76
CA SER A 193 24.73 -1.57 12.91
C SER A 193 26.20 -1.96 12.70
N THR A 194 26.88 -1.31 11.75
CA THR A 194 28.31 -1.52 11.53
C THR A 194 29.15 -0.85 12.62
N ARG A 195 28.68 0.28 13.14
CA ARG A 195 29.39 1.05 14.17
C ARG A 195 29.20 0.46 15.58
N TYR A 196 28.04 -0.13 15.83
CA TYR A 196 27.66 -0.70 17.13
C TYR A 196 27.21 -2.16 16.98
N PRO A 197 28.11 -3.08 16.61
CA PRO A 197 27.74 -4.45 16.24
C PRO A 197 27.18 -5.29 17.39
N LYS A 198 27.48 -4.95 18.66
CA LYS A 198 26.91 -5.67 19.81
C LYS A 198 25.37 -5.56 19.86
N LEU A 199 24.77 -4.50 19.27
CA LEU A 199 23.30 -4.35 19.23
C LEU A 199 22.63 -5.56 18.59
N GLN A 200 22.99 -5.91 17.36
CA GLN A 200 22.42 -7.09 16.72
C GLN A 200 23.00 -8.41 17.26
N GLN A 201 24.25 -8.42 17.76
CA GLN A 201 24.87 -9.64 18.26
C GLN A 201 24.28 -10.11 19.59
N LYS A 202 23.91 -9.18 20.49
CA LYS A 202 23.48 -9.47 21.86
C LYS A 202 21.99 -9.24 22.10
N ALA A 203 21.35 -8.41 21.29
CA ALA A 203 20.01 -7.93 21.55
C ALA A 203 19.02 -8.13 20.37
N SER A 204 19.30 -9.11 19.49
CA SER A 204 18.39 -9.43 18.38
C SER A 204 17.88 -10.87 18.39
N ASP A 205 18.48 -11.75 19.20
CA ASP A 205 18.26 -13.21 19.14
C ASP A 205 18.57 -13.81 17.75
N GLY A 206 19.45 -13.15 16.97
CA GLY A 206 19.73 -13.52 15.58
C GLY A 206 18.67 -13.09 14.57
N LEU A 207 17.62 -12.41 15.02
CA LEU A 207 16.49 -11.95 14.21
C LEU A 207 16.64 -10.45 13.91
N PHE A 208 17.33 -10.11 12.83
CA PHE A 208 17.57 -8.73 12.39
C PHE A 208 17.77 -8.64 10.89
N TYR A 209 17.53 -7.46 10.34
CA TYR A 209 17.78 -7.17 8.94
C TYR A 209 19.23 -6.73 8.73
N THR A 210 19.89 -7.31 7.74
CA THR A 210 21.18 -6.82 7.26
C THR A 210 21.01 -5.47 6.58
N GLN A 211 22.08 -4.69 6.43
CA GLN A 211 22.03 -3.43 5.71
C GLN A 211 21.61 -3.60 4.24
N ALA A 212 21.97 -4.73 3.61
CA ALA A 212 21.53 -5.05 2.26
C ALA A 212 20.01 -5.25 2.19
N GLN A 213 19.45 -6.02 3.13
CA GLN A 213 17.99 -6.24 3.25
C GLN A 213 17.23 -4.94 3.54
N MET A 214 17.76 -4.07 4.42
CA MET A 214 17.15 -2.76 4.67
C MET A 214 17.10 -1.89 3.40
N LYS A 215 18.20 -1.83 2.65
CA LYS A 215 18.27 -1.10 1.38
C LYS A 215 17.30 -1.70 0.34
N GLU A 216 17.16 -3.01 0.33
CA GLU A 216 16.21 -3.72 -0.53
C GLU A 216 14.77 -3.32 -0.21
N VAL A 217 14.37 -3.35 1.07
CA VAL A 217 13.04 -2.93 1.52
C VAL A 217 12.76 -1.48 1.18
N VAL A 218 13.72 -0.57 1.42
CA VAL A 218 13.58 0.85 1.10
C VAL A 218 13.36 1.07 -0.41
N ARG A 219 14.12 0.38 -1.26
CA ARG A 219 13.96 0.45 -2.72
C ARG A 219 12.62 -0.12 -3.17
N TYR A 220 12.26 -1.29 -2.62
CA TYR A 220 10.98 -1.94 -2.92
C TYR A 220 9.78 -1.06 -2.57
N ALA A 221 9.84 -0.34 -1.45
CA ALA A 221 8.84 0.64 -1.06
C ALA A 221 8.84 1.86 -1.98
N ALA A 222 10.03 2.39 -2.34
CA ALA A 222 10.17 3.55 -3.22
C ALA A 222 9.58 3.28 -4.62
N ASP A 223 9.78 2.10 -5.19
CA ASP A 223 9.18 1.68 -6.46
C ASP A 223 7.65 1.68 -6.42
N ARG A 224 7.06 1.65 -5.22
CA ARG A 224 5.61 1.68 -4.95
C ARG A 224 5.10 3.03 -4.46
N GLY A 225 5.94 4.07 -4.55
CA GLY A 225 5.60 5.42 -4.08
C GLY A 225 5.52 5.55 -2.56
N ILE A 226 6.10 4.61 -1.80
CA ILE A 226 6.06 4.59 -0.34
C ILE A 226 7.41 5.00 0.24
N ARG A 227 7.40 6.04 1.06
CA ARG A 227 8.57 6.43 1.86
C ARG A 227 8.61 5.61 3.14
N VAL A 228 9.74 4.94 3.39
CA VAL A 228 10.02 4.29 4.67
C VAL A 228 10.44 5.34 5.70
N VAL A 229 9.82 5.28 6.87
CA VAL A 229 10.15 6.10 8.06
C VAL A 229 10.61 5.12 9.14
N PRO A 230 11.93 4.96 9.35
CA PRO A 230 12.43 4.08 10.39
C PRO A 230 12.23 4.70 11.76
N GLU A 231 11.83 3.89 12.74
CA GLU A 231 11.77 4.27 14.15
C GLU A 231 12.87 3.55 14.93
N ILE A 232 13.59 4.33 15.76
CA ILE A 232 14.64 3.88 16.63
C ILE A 232 14.41 4.56 17.98
N ASP A 233 13.89 3.81 18.95
CA ASP A 233 13.47 4.34 20.24
C ASP A 233 14.65 4.52 21.20
N MET A 234 14.66 5.67 21.85
CA MET A 234 15.53 6.02 22.96
C MET A 234 15.08 7.33 23.62
N PRO A 235 15.31 7.53 24.92
CA PRO A 235 15.91 6.62 25.90
C PRO A 235 14.92 5.58 26.45
N GLY A 236 13.62 5.71 26.23
CA GLY A 236 12.61 4.71 26.54
C GLY A 236 12.65 3.57 25.53
N HIS A 237 12.05 2.41 25.87
CA HIS A 237 12.03 1.23 25.02
C HIS A 237 13.44 0.79 24.56
N ALA A 238 14.43 0.86 25.47
CA ALA A 238 15.84 0.75 25.15
C ALA A 238 16.56 -0.41 25.87
N SER A 239 15.83 -1.40 26.39
CA SER A 239 16.45 -2.58 27.06
C SER A 239 17.41 -3.30 26.14
N ALA A 240 17.12 -3.36 24.82
CA ALA A 240 18.05 -3.91 23.83
C ALA A 240 19.40 -3.15 23.79
N ILE A 241 19.39 -1.84 23.95
CA ILE A 241 20.61 -1.01 24.02
C ILE A 241 21.34 -1.30 25.33
N ALA A 242 20.62 -1.37 26.46
CA ALA A 242 21.18 -1.65 27.78
C ALA A 242 21.90 -3.01 27.85
N VAL A 243 21.31 -4.03 27.22
CA VAL A 243 21.93 -5.37 27.11
C VAL A 243 23.19 -5.36 26.24
N ALA A 244 23.18 -4.61 25.15
CA ALA A 244 24.32 -4.56 24.23
C ALA A 244 25.46 -3.69 24.73
N TYR A 245 25.15 -2.57 25.37
CA TYR A 245 26.09 -1.54 25.83
C TYR A 245 25.71 -1.01 27.23
N PRO A 246 25.84 -1.82 28.29
CA PRO A 246 25.43 -1.43 29.63
C PRO A 246 26.16 -0.18 30.16
N GLU A 247 27.36 0.10 29.63
CA GLU A 247 28.15 1.30 29.95
C GLU A 247 27.48 2.63 29.50
N LEU A 248 26.46 2.59 28.69
CA LEU A 248 25.68 3.77 28.26
C LEU A 248 24.53 4.09 29.22
N MET A 249 24.23 3.22 30.17
CA MET A 249 23.08 3.38 31.06
C MET A 249 23.47 4.21 32.30
N SER A 250 22.49 4.87 32.89
CA SER A 250 22.63 5.69 34.09
C SER A 250 22.77 4.91 35.37
N ALA A 251 22.44 3.62 35.38
CA ALA A 251 22.56 2.71 36.51
C ALA A 251 23.39 1.50 36.15
N PRO A 252 24.11 0.85 37.11
CA PRO A 252 24.82 -0.36 36.84
C PRO A 252 23.89 -1.54 36.53
N GLY A 253 24.33 -2.41 35.56
CA GLY A 253 23.60 -3.64 35.24
C GLY A 253 23.74 -4.73 36.32
N PRO A 254 23.35 -5.95 36.04
CA PRO A 254 23.08 -6.48 34.71
C PRO A 254 21.70 -6.09 34.14
N TYR A 255 21.62 -5.98 32.80
CA TYR A 255 20.38 -5.73 32.05
C TYR A 255 19.93 -6.98 31.30
N GLY A 256 18.64 -7.22 31.23
CA GLY A 256 18.00 -8.30 30.45
C GLY A 256 17.10 -7.75 29.36
N MET A 257 16.89 -8.57 28.33
CA MET A 257 15.87 -8.29 27.33
C MET A 257 14.50 -8.45 27.97
N GLU A 258 13.59 -7.50 27.72
CA GLU A 258 12.18 -7.67 28.07
C GLU A 258 11.56 -8.78 27.21
N ARG A 259 10.83 -9.70 27.83
CA ARG A 259 10.23 -10.85 27.14
C ARG A 259 8.72 -10.88 27.27
N HIS A 260 8.15 -9.95 28.03
CA HIS A 260 6.73 -9.84 28.27
C HIS A 260 6.23 -8.48 27.78
N TRP A 261 4.95 -8.42 27.48
CA TRP A 261 4.24 -7.22 27.03
C TRP A 261 3.51 -6.56 28.20
#